data_a405f6f901acf805d8c0d20de108f321
#
_entry.id   a405f6f901acf805d8c0d20de108f321
#
_cell.length_a   1.000
_cell.length_b   1.000
_cell.length_c   1.000
_cell.angle_alpha   90.00
_cell.angle_beta   90.00
_cell.angle_gamma   90.00
#
_symmetry.space_group_name_H-M   'P 1'
#
loop_
_entity.id
_entity.type
_entity.pdbx_description
1 polymer ?
#
loop_
_entity_poly.entity_id
_entity_poly.type
_entity_poly.pdbx_seq_one_letter_code
_entity_poly.pdbx_strand_id
1 'polypeptide(L)'
;WLKVPIISKNMFLCMLFVYTARKINFERIGKFTLFFTGAVVLFIVFCAYMGFLPNYSFTGRVRTAMGFGYPLFLPAYLMNITMLAVYLYRKDMKHSGRLLLFVLNMLVYIKCDGRISFACASCFLVCEPILKFLEKNVSRLHKWFSLSILSFPIGLVVSFAVTLSYGGKSQWVILLNSLLLERLRLGYEGLQIYGIQPFYQKIEWIGSGFALKGEPLPGKYNWIDNLYIRNYVDNGFIVATLFFAFLTFAAYAGWKRRDYLFLTIMALCAVHGMIDDSMMRLDRNTFLLLCGSMIYQELHQTNNDVYLKGQEV
;
A
#
# COMPACT_ATOMS: atom_id res chain seq x y z
N TRP A 1 8.83 29.10 17.97
CA TRP A 1 7.51 28.51 18.21
C TRP A 1 7.28 27.48 17.10
N LEU A 2 6.90 26.26 17.38
CA LEU A 2 6.85 25.04 16.55
C LEU A 2 8.23 24.43 16.24
N LYS A 3 8.93 23.98 17.26
CA LYS A 3 10.15 23.17 17.10
C LYS A 3 9.87 21.70 16.78
N VAL A 4 8.60 21.26 16.85
CA VAL A 4 8.19 19.87 16.54
C VAL A 4 7.23 19.92 15.35
N PRO A 5 7.55 19.23 14.23
CA PRO A 5 6.63 19.16 13.09
C PRO A 5 5.36 18.41 13.48
N ILE A 6 4.19 18.90 13.05
CA ILE A 6 2.87 18.30 13.33
C ILE A 6 2.70 16.98 12.55
N ILE A 7 3.40 16.85 11.43
CA ILE A 7 3.27 15.74 10.48
C ILE A 7 4.67 15.31 10.01
N SER A 8 4.87 14.04 9.74
CA SER A 8 6.13 13.54 9.17
C SER A 8 6.35 14.10 7.76
N LYS A 9 7.61 14.29 7.38
CA LYS A 9 7.98 14.75 6.02
C LYS A 9 7.38 13.86 4.93
N ASN A 10 7.40 12.55 5.13
CA ASN A 10 6.90 11.60 4.14
C ASN A 10 5.38 11.69 3.98
N MET A 11 4.64 11.80 5.08
CA MET A 11 3.19 11.98 5.05
C MET A 11 2.82 13.33 4.43
N PHE A 12 3.52 14.40 4.79
CA PHE A 12 3.31 15.73 4.21
C PHE A 12 3.50 15.70 2.69
N LEU A 13 4.61 15.17 2.20
CA LEU A 13 4.86 15.05 0.76
C LEU A 13 3.82 14.18 0.06
N CYS A 14 3.42 13.05 0.67
CA CYS A 14 2.37 12.21 0.13
C CYS A 14 1.07 13.00 -0.05
N MET A 15 0.59 13.70 0.98
CA MET A 15 -0.64 14.49 0.91
C MET A 15 -0.53 15.67 -0.04
N LEU A 16 0.64 16.33 -0.13
CA LEU A 16 0.91 17.41 -1.07
C LEU A 16 0.78 16.93 -2.52
N PHE A 17 1.40 15.78 -2.86
CA PHE A 17 1.29 15.20 -4.20
C PHE A 17 -0.13 14.74 -4.51
N VAL A 18 -0.82 14.11 -3.57
CA VAL A 18 -2.22 13.72 -3.73
C VAL A 18 -3.09 14.95 -4.01
N TYR A 19 -2.90 16.03 -3.27
CA TYR A 19 -3.64 17.26 -3.45
C TYR A 19 -3.33 17.94 -4.80
N THR A 20 -2.07 18.05 -5.18
CA THR A 20 -1.66 18.70 -6.46
C THR A 20 -2.11 17.89 -7.67
N ALA A 21 -2.07 16.57 -7.60
CA ALA A 21 -2.46 15.67 -8.69
C ALA A 21 -3.99 15.49 -8.84
N ARG A 22 -4.82 15.95 -7.89
CA ARG A 22 -6.27 15.67 -7.85
C ARG A 22 -7.07 16.07 -9.09
N LYS A 23 -6.59 17.08 -9.84
CA LYS A 23 -7.23 17.55 -11.09
C LYS A 23 -6.65 16.92 -12.35
N ILE A 24 -5.54 16.19 -12.23
CA ILE A 24 -4.87 15.58 -13.38
C ILE A 24 -5.57 14.25 -13.70
N ASN A 25 -5.75 13.97 -14.99
CA ASN A 25 -6.28 12.70 -15.43
C ASN A 25 -5.36 11.56 -14.96
N PHE A 26 -5.90 10.66 -14.14
CA PHE A 26 -5.15 9.55 -13.57
C PHE A 26 -4.55 8.61 -14.63
N GLU A 27 -5.21 8.45 -15.78
CA GLU A 27 -4.68 7.64 -16.88
C GLU A 27 -3.32 8.16 -17.35
N ARG A 28 -3.13 9.49 -17.44
CA ARG A 28 -1.83 10.08 -17.79
C ARG A 28 -0.77 9.83 -16.74
N ILE A 29 -1.13 10.03 -15.46
CA ILE A 29 -0.24 9.76 -14.32
C ILE A 29 0.14 8.27 -14.32
N GLY A 30 -0.86 7.40 -14.43
CA GLY A 30 -0.66 5.95 -14.39
C GLY A 30 0.21 5.44 -15.54
N LYS A 31 0.00 5.90 -16.77
CA LYS A 31 0.83 5.53 -17.93
C LYS A 31 2.28 6.01 -17.76
N PHE A 32 2.47 7.25 -17.32
CA PHE A 32 3.80 7.77 -17.02
C PHE A 32 4.50 6.95 -15.92
N THR A 33 3.81 6.70 -14.81
CA THR A 33 4.36 5.92 -13.69
C THR A 33 4.67 4.50 -14.12
N LEU A 34 3.78 3.85 -14.86
CA LEU A 34 3.98 2.49 -15.36
C LEU A 34 5.25 2.38 -16.21
N PHE A 35 5.41 3.28 -17.17
CA PHE A 35 6.58 3.32 -18.04
C PHE A 35 7.86 3.67 -17.25
N PHE A 36 7.84 4.77 -16.51
CA PHE A 36 9.02 5.27 -15.79
C PHE A 36 9.46 4.30 -14.70
N THR A 37 8.53 3.88 -13.83
CA THR A 37 8.85 2.91 -12.76
C THR A 37 9.28 1.57 -13.33
N GLY A 38 8.63 1.09 -14.39
CA GLY A 38 9.02 -0.13 -15.09
C GLY A 38 10.44 -0.05 -15.65
N ALA A 39 10.77 1.04 -16.34
CA ALA A 39 12.12 1.26 -16.88
C ALA A 39 13.19 1.35 -15.78
N VAL A 40 12.92 2.09 -14.69
CA VAL A 40 13.85 2.22 -13.55
C VAL A 40 14.04 0.88 -12.85
N VAL A 41 12.98 0.13 -12.58
CA VAL A 41 13.06 -1.20 -11.96
C VAL A 41 13.88 -2.16 -12.83
N LEU A 42 13.61 -2.21 -14.13
CA LEU A 42 14.38 -3.04 -15.07
C LEU A 42 15.86 -2.64 -15.10
N PHE A 43 16.14 -1.34 -15.12
CA PHE A 43 17.51 -0.83 -15.11
C PHE A 43 18.25 -1.20 -13.81
N ILE A 44 17.62 -1.06 -12.64
CA ILE A 44 18.21 -1.44 -11.34
C ILE A 44 18.53 -2.94 -11.31
N VAL A 45 17.57 -3.77 -11.72
CA VAL A 45 17.75 -5.23 -11.76
C VAL A 45 18.84 -5.62 -12.75
N PHE A 46 18.90 -4.99 -13.92
CA PHE A 46 19.97 -5.19 -14.89
C PHE A 46 21.34 -4.82 -14.33
N CYS A 47 21.48 -3.65 -13.69
CA CYS A 47 22.71 -3.22 -13.05
C CYS A 47 23.15 -4.17 -11.93
N ALA A 48 22.21 -4.75 -11.18
CA ALA A 48 22.52 -5.74 -10.15
C ALA A 48 23.02 -7.06 -10.77
N TYR A 49 22.43 -7.50 -11.89
CA TYR A 49 22.91 -8.68 -12.61
C TYR A 49 24.30 -8.49 -13.21
N MET A 50 24.61 -7.29 -13.72
CA MET A 50 25.91 -6.94 -14.28
C MET A 50 26.96 -6.65 -13.20
N GLY A 51 26.61 -6.67 -11.92
CA GLY A 51 27.52 -6.36 -10.81
C GLY A 51 27.83 -4.87 -10.61
N PHE A 52 27.13 -3.96 -11.30
CA PHE A 52 27.24 -2.51 -11.08
C PHE A 52 26.58 -2.06 -9.78
N LEU A 53 25.54 -2.77 -9.35
CA LEU A 53 24.89 -2.54 -8.07
C LEU A 53 25.02 -3.78 -7.17
N PRO A 54 25.21 -3.59 -5.86
CA PRO A 54 25.31 -4.70 -4.94
C PRO A 54 23.98 -5.47 -4.87
N ASN A 55 24.06 -6.79 -4.96
CA ASN A 55 22.93 -7.68 -4.81
C ASN A 55 23.00 -8.38 -3.46
N TYR A 56 22.53 -7.71 -2.42
CA TYR A 56 22.60 -8.21 -1.05
C TYR A 56 21.79 -9.48 -0.86
N SER A 57 22.39 -10.48 -0.22
CA SER A 57 21.73 -11.70 0.24
C SER A 57 21.60 -11.67 1.75
N PHE A 58 20.40 -11.99 2.26
CA PHE A 58 20.14 -12.01 3.68
C PHE A 58 20.36 -13.42 4.23
N THR A 59 21.26 -13.54 5.23
CA THR A 59 21.51 -14.79 5.97
C THR A 59 20.32 -15.13 6.85
N GLY A 60 19.87 -16.37 6.85
CA GLY A 60 18.69 -16.83 7.59
C GLY A 60 17.44 -17.06 6.74
N ARG A 61 17.34 -16.42 5.58
CA ARG A 61 16.42 -16.69 4.47
C ARG A 61 17.10 -16.37 3.18
N VAL A 62 16.97 -17.25 2.19
CA VAL A 62 17.51 -17.01 0.84
C VAL A 62 16.68 -15.91 0.18
N ARG A 63 17.05 -14.65 0.42
CA ARG A 63 16.44 -13.45 -0.14
C ARG A 63 17.51 -12.61 -0.78
N THR A 64 17.26 -12.16 -2.00
CA THR A 64 18.13 -11.24 -2.71
C THR A 64 17.44 -9.89 -2.87
N ALA A 65 18.22 -8.82 -2.72
CA ALA A 65 17.71 -7.46 -2.85
C ALA A 65 17.58 -6.99 -4.32
N MET A 66 18.14 -7.72 -5.28
CA MET A 66 18.06 -7.45 -6.72
C MET A 66 18.45 -6.01 -7.09
N GLY A 67 19.49 -5.46 -6.43
CA GLY A 67 19.97 -4.09 -6.61
C GLY A 67 19.26 -3.03 -5.76
N PHE A 68 18.22 -3.40 -5.02
CA PHE A 68 17.55 -2.52 -4.07
C PHE A 68 18.20 -2.60 -2.68
N GLY A 69 17.95 -1.60 -1.83
CA GLY A 69 18.47 -1.60 -0.44
C GLY A 69 17.77 -2.61 0.48
N TYR A 70 16.62 -3.18 0.06
CA TYR A 70 15.86 -4.16 0.83
C TYR A 70 15.08 -5.11 -0.09
N PRO A 71 15.01 -6.43 0.21
CA PRO A 71 14.41 -7.43 -0.69
C PRO A 71 12.93 -7.21 -0.99
N LEU A 72 12.15 -6.62 -0.08
CA LEU A 72 10.71 -6.42 -0.28
C LEU A 72 10.37 -5.21 -1.15
N PHE A 73 11.35 -4.39 -1.55
CA PHE A 73 11.08 -3.22 -2.38
C PHE A 73 10.68 -3.62 -3.81
N LEU A 74 11.44 -4.50 -4.44
CA LEU A 74 11.11 -4.95 -5.80
C LEU A 74 9.74 -5.63 -5.89
N PRO A 75 9.33 -6.56 -4.98
CA PRO A 75 7.98 -7.11 -4.96
C PRO A 75 6.88 -6.04 -4.85
N ALA A 76 7.07 -5.01 -4.02
CA ALA A 76 6.09 -3.93 -3.85
C ALA A 76 5.97 -3.06 -5.12
N TYR A 77 7.10 -2.72 -5.76
CA TYR A 77 7.08 -2.03 -7.07
C TYR A 77 6.37 -2.86 -8.13
N LEU A 78 6.67 -4.15 -8.22
CA LEU A 78 6.07 -5.02 -9.24
C LEU A 78 4.57 -5.24 -8.99
N MET A 79 4.12 -5.33 -7.74
CA MET A 79 2.71 -5.35 -7.40
C MET A 79 2.00 -4.07 -7.88
N ASN A 80 2.56 -2.89 -7.60
CA ASN A 80 2.00 -1.62 -8.08
C ASN A 80 1.97 -1.56 -9.62
N ILE A 81 3.05 -1.96 -10.31
CA ILE A 81 3.13 -2.06 -11.78
C ILE A 81 2.03 -3.00 -12.30
N THR A 82 1.84 -4.17 -11.69
CA THR A 82 0.82 -5.13 -12.06
C THR A 82 -0.57 -4.55 -11.94
N MET A 83 -0.88 -3.92 -10.80
CA MET A 83 -2.17 -3.28 -10.57
C MET A 83 -2.42 -2.13 -11.55
N LEU A 84 -1.41 -1.29 -11.81
CA LEU A 84 -1.50 -0.20 -12.78
C LEU A 84 -1.72 -0.71 -14.21
N ALA A 85 -0.95 -1.70 -14.65
CA ALA A 85 -1.08 -2.26 -15.99
C ALA A 85 -2.49 -2.81 -16.23
N VAL A 86 -3.01 -3.60 -15.29
CA VAL A 86 -4.36 -4.17 -15.39
C VAL A 86 -5.43 -3.08 -15.31
N TYR A 87 -5.29 -2.09 -14.42
CA TYR A 87 -6.25 -1.00 -14.26
C TYR A 87 -6.35 -0.13 -15.52
N LEU A 88 -5.21 0.24 -16.11
CA LEU A 88 -5.13 1.12 -17.28
C LEU A 88 -5.54 0.43 -18.57
N TYR A 89 -5.15 -0.84 -18.74
CA TYR A 89 -5.36 -1.58 -19.97
C TYR A 89 -6.45 -2.67 -19.86
N ARG A 90 -7.33 -2.55 -18.85
CA ARG A 90 -8.39 -3.52 -18.54
C ARG A 90 -9.17 -4.01 -19.76
N LYS A 91 -9.50 -3.09 -20.69
CA LYS A 91 -10.30 -3.42 -21.89
C LYS A 91 -9.52 -4.27 -22.89
N ASP A 92 -8.22 -4.00 -23.03
CA ASP A 92 -7.35 -4.59 -24.06
C ASP A 92 -6.44 -5.69 -23.52
N MET A 93 -6.48 -5.93 -22.19
CA MET A 93 -5.61 -6.89 -21.52
C MET A 93 -5.94 -8.33 -21.95
N LYS A 94 -5.04 -8.94 -22.72
CA LYS A 94 -5.13 -10.34 -23.14
C LYS A 94 -4.73 -11.30 -22.01
N HIS A 95 -5.17 -12.56 -22.10
CA HIS A 95 -4.77 -13.59 -21.13
C HIS A 95 -3.25 -13.78 -21.08
N SER A 96 -2.55 -13.67 -22.22
CA SER A 96 -1.09 -13.73 -22.28
C SER A 96 -0.41 -12.61 -21.48
N GLY A 97 -0.96 -11.39 -21.50
CA GLY A 97 -0.44 -10.28 -20.69
C GLY A 97 -0.61 -10.52 -19.18
N ARG A 98 -1.75 -11.06 -18.74
CA ARG A 98 -1.97 -11.46 -17.35
C ARG A 98 -1.02 -12.57 -16.92
N LEU A 99 -0.83 -13.58 -17.78
CA LEU A 99 0.10 -14.67 -17.52
C LEU A 99 1.54 -14.15 -17.40
N LEU A 100 1.96 -13.24 -18.29
CA LEU A 100 3.27 -12.61 -18.20
C LEU A 100 3.46 -11.87 -16.87
N LEU A 101 2.48 -11.06 -16.45
CA LEU A 101 2.53 -10.36 -15.17
C LEU A 101 2.59 -11.34 -13.98
N PHE A 102 1.83 -12.43 -14.03
CA PHE A 102 1.89 -13.47 -13.01
C PHE A 102 3.27 -14.13 -12.94
N VAL A 103 3.84 -14.52 -14.08
CA VAL A 103 5.18 -15.13 -14.16
C VAL A 103 6.26 -14.18 -13.63
N LEU A 104 6.19 -12.88 -13.98
CA LEU A 104 7.14 -11.89 -13.45
C LEU A 104 7.03 -11.75 -11.92
N ASN A 105 5.80 -11.68 -11.37
CA ASN A 105 5.60 -11.65 -9.92
C ASN A 105 6.11 -12.92 -9.25
N MET A 106 5.92 -14.10 -9.87
CA MET A 106 6.41 -15.39 -9.39
C MET A 106 7.95 -15.44 -9.35
N LEU A 107 8.62 -14.98 -10.42
CA LEU A 107 10.08 -14.93 -10.48
C LEU A 107 10.66 -14.02 -9.39
N VAL A 108 10.04 -12.84 -9.18
CA VAL A 108 10.45 -11.92 -8.12
C VAL A 108 10.17 -12.51 -6.74
N TYR A 109 9.03 -13.19 -6.55
CA TYR A 109 8.73 -13.90 -5.31
C TYR A 109 9.80 -14.95 -4.96
N ILE A 110 10.20 -15.78 -5.93
CA ILE A 110 11.24 -16.81 -5.73
C ILE A 110 12.58 -16.18 -5.29
N LYS A 111 12.93 -15.01 -5.81
CA LYS A 111 14.20 -14.34 -5.50
C LYS A 111 14.15 -13.50 -4.22
N CYS A 112 13.05 -12.81 -3.96
CA CYS A 112 12.93 -11.82 -2.89
C CYS A 112 12.10 -12.28 -1.69
N ASP A 113 11.35 -13.41 -1.78
CA ASP A 113 10.41 -13.94 -0.75
C ASP A 113 9.38 -12.88 -0.29
N GLY A 114 8.89 -12.06 -1.25
CA GLY A 114 7.89 -11.01 -0.99
C GLY A 114 6.46 -11.57 -1.02
N ARG A 115 6.10 -12.38 -0.01
CA ARG A 115 4.88 -13.20 0.06
C ARG A 115 3.60 -12.39 -0.11
N ILE A 116 3.45 -11.31 0.66
CA ILE A 116 2.20 -10.53 0.66
C ILE A 116 2.02 -9.77 -0.66
N SER A 117 3.07 -9.18 -1.22
CA SER A 117 3.01 -8.48 -2.50
C SER A 117 2.67 -9.45 -3.64
N PHE A 118 3.27 -10.65 -3.64
CA PHE A 118 2.95 -11.71 -4.60
C PHE A 118 1.49 -12.19 -4.45
N ALA A 119 1.03 -12.43 -3.23
CA ALA A 119 -0.34 -12.85 -2.96
C ALA A 119 -1.36 -11.80 -3.42
N CYS A 120 -1.14 -10.52 -3.10
CA CYS A 120 -2.02 -9.43 -3.53
C CYS A 120 -2.02 -9.25 -5.06
N ALA A 121 -0.86 -9.29 -5.72
CA ALA A 121 -0.75 -9.20 -7.17
C ALA A 121 -1.47 -10.38 -7.86
N SER A 122 -1.27 -11.61 -7.37
CA SER A 122 -1.91 -12.83 -7.90
C SER A 122 -3.42 -12.81 -7.69
N CYS A 123 -3.87 -12.43 -6.49
CA CYS A 123 -5.30 -12.27 -6.19
C CYS A 123 -5.94 -11.24 -7.12
N PHE A 124 -5.29 -10.11 -7.36
CA PHE A 124 -5.78 -9.07 -8.26
C PHE A 124 -5.92 -9.56 -9.72
N LEU A 125 -4.91 -10.29 -10.22
CA LEU A 125 -4.93 -10.87 -11.56
C LEU A 125 -6.06 -11.90 -11.75
N VAL A 126 -6.47 -12.59 -10.67
CA VAL A 126 -7.61 -13.52 -10.65
C VAL A 126 -8.94 -12.78 -10.49
N CYS A 127 -8.99 -11.77 -9.61
CA CYS A 127 -10.22 -11.02 -9.35
C CYS A 127 -10.70 -10.22 -10.57
N GLU A 128 -9.79 -9.66 -11.37
CA GLU A 128 -10.18 -8.79 -12.51
C GLU A 128 -11.06 -9.53 -13.54
N PRO A 129 -10.72 -10.72 -14.07
CA PRO A 129 -11.61 -11.42 -15.01
C PRO A 129 -12.92 -11.86 -14.35
N ILE A 130 -12.91 -12.21 -13.06
CA ILE A 130 -14.13 -12.53 -12.32
C ILE A 130 -15.04 -11.31 -12.23
N LEU A 131 -14.49 -10.14 -11.89
CA LEU A 131 -15.25 -8.88 -11.87
C LEU A 131 -15.86 -8.57 -13.22
N LYS A 132 -15.10 -8.72 -14.30
CA LYS A 132 -15.57 -8.50 -15.67
C LYS A 132 -16.74 -9.42 -16.04
N PHE A 133 -16.73 -10.65 -15.55
CA PHE A 133 -17.84 -11.60 -15.71
C PHE A 133 -19.06 -11.20 -14.84
N LEU A 134 -18.83 -10.80 -13.60
CA LEU A 134 -19.90 -10.44 -12.64
C LEU A 134 -20.54 -9.07 -12.93
N GLU A 135 -19.90 -8.20 -13.70
CA GLU A 135 -20.45 -6.91 -14.13
C GLU A 135 -21.78 -7.03 -14.88
N LYS A 136 -22.13 -8.21 -15.37
CA LYS A 136 -23.45 -8.49 -15.91
C LYS A 136 -24.59 -8.39 -14.87
N ASN A 137 -24.30 -8.56 -13.58
CA ASN A 137 -25.23 -8.47 -12.44
C ASN A 137 -24.91 -7.27 -11.51
N VAL A 138 -24.95 -6.06 -12.08
CA VAL A 138 -24.47 -4.81 -11.45
C VAL A 138 -25.07 -4.55 -10.08
N SER A 139 -26.37 -4.78 -9.86
CA SER A 139 -27.04 -4.44 -8.59
C SER A 139 -26.55 -5.28 -7.41
N ARG A 140 -26.37 -6.60 -7.62
CA ARG A 140 -25.85 -7.50 -6.59
C ARG A 140 -24.38 -7.21 -6.31
N LEU A 141 -23.58 -7.00 -7.34
CA LEU A 141 -22.17 -6.67 -7.23
C LEU A 141 -21.97 -5.36 -6.44
N HIS A 142 -22.76 -4.33 -6.74
CA HIS A 142 -22.71 -3.03 -6.06
C HIS A 142 -22.96 -3.17 -4.56
N LYS A 143 -23.95 -3.98 -4.16
CA LYS A 143 -24.25 -4.24 -2.74
C LYS A 143 -23.10 -4.95 -2.03
N TRP A 144 -22.46 -5.95 -2.68
CA TRP A 144 -21.30 -6.65 -2.08
C TRP A 144 -20.08 -5.73 -1.94
N PHE A 145 -19.83 -4.88 -2.94
CA PHE A 145 -18.72 -3.95 -2.91
C PHE A 145 -18.88 -2.79 -1.91
N SER A 146 -20.06 -2.59 -1.33
CA SER A 146 -20.22 -1.62 -0.22
C SER A 146 -19.36 -1.99 1.00
N LEU A 147 -19.09 -3.29 1.22
CA LEU A 147 -18.23 -3.74 2.29
C LEU A 147 -16.76 -3.34 2.09
N SER A 148 -16.32 -3.16 0.84
CA SER A 148 -14.94 -2.74 0.56
C SER A 148 -14.64 -1.31 1.03
N ILE A 149 -15.65 -0.48 1.25
CA ILE A 149 -15.50 0.86 1.85
C ILE A 149 -14.87 0.75 3.24
N LEU A 150 -15.20 -0.31 3.97
CA LEU A 150 -14.73 -0.55 5.33
C LEU A 150 -13.37 -1.27 5.40
N SER A 151 -12.71 -1.52 4.27
CA SER A 151 -11.45 -2.29 4.23
C SER A 151 -10.35 -1.68 5.12
N PHE A 152 -10.14 -0.38 5.09
CA PHE A 152 -9.17 0.30 5.96
C PHE A 152 -9.62 0.37 7.42
N PRO A 153 -10.86 0.75 7.78
CA PRO A 153 -11.35 0.64 9.16
C PRO A 153 -11.25 -0.77 9.74
N ILE A 154 -11.62 -1.80 8.98
CA ILE A 154 -11.49 -3.19 9.41
C ILE A 154 -10.01 -3.56 9.59
N GLY A 155 -9.14 -3.23 8.63
CA GLY A 155 -7.71 -3.44 8.72
C GLY A 155 -7.09 -2.78 9.95
N LEU A 156 -7.54 -1.56 10.28
CA LEU A 156 -7.15 -0.83 11.48
C LEU A 156 -7.54 -1.59 12.76
N VAL A 157 -8.81 -1.92 12.91
CA VAL A 157 -9.32 -2.63 14.09
C VAL A 157 -8.64 -3.97 14.27
N VAL A 158 -8.52 -4.77 13.20
CA VAL A 158 -7.88 -6.08 13.23
C VAL A 158 -6.38 -5.94 13.57
N SER A 159 -5.67 -4.98 12.97
CA SER A 159 -4.24 -4.76 13.26
C SER A 159 -4.00 -4.43 14.73
N PHE A 160 -4.79 -3.52 15.31
CA PHE A 160 -4.67 -3.20 16.73
C PHE A 160 -5.07 -4.37 17.62
N ALA A 161 -6.21 -5.01 17.38
CA ALA A 161 -6.69 -6.13 18.17
C ALA A 161 -5.66 -7.28 18.21
N VAL A 162 -5.14 -7.68 17.05
CA VAL A 162 -4.17 -8.78 16.96
C VAL A 162 -2.81 -8.38 17.54
N THR A 163 -2.35 -7.14 17.32
CA THR A 163 -1.08 -6.66 17.88
C THR A 163 -1.15 -6.58 19.41
N LEU A 164 -2.24 -6.03 19.97
CA LEU A 164 -2.41 -5.89 21.42
C LEU A 164 -2.59 -7.25 22.10
N SER A 165 -3.18 -8.25 21.43
CA SER A 165 -3.33 -9.61 21.97
C SER A 165 -1.98 -10.30 22.22
N TYR A 166 -0.89 -9.83 21.58
CA TYR A 166 0.46 -10.35 21.83
C TYR A 166 0.89 -10.21 23.29
N GLY A 167 0.43 -9.18 24.00
CA GLY A 167 0.71 -8.97 25.44
C GLY A 167 0.22 -10.10 26.32
N GLY A 168 -0.86 -10.80 25.95
CA GLY A 168 -1.41 -11.94 26.67
C GLY A 168 -0.66 -13.25 26.46
N LYS A 169 0.31 -13.31 25.54
CA LYS A 169 1.18 -14.46 25.23
C LYS A 169 0.45 -15.80 25.07
N SER A 170 -0.79 -15.78 24.57
CA SER A 170 -1.53 -17.02 24.30
C SER A 170 -0.88 -17.83 23.17
N GLN A 171 -1.01 -19.16 23.19
CA GLN A 171 -0.32 -20.05 22.24
C GLN A 171 -0.65 -19.72 20.77
N TRP A 172 -1.91 -19.41 20.45
CA TRP A 172 -2.29 -19.06 19.09
C TRP A 172 -1.65 -17.76 18.62
N VAL A 173 -1.46 -16.75 19.51
CA VAL A 173 -0.80 -15.49 19.17
C VAL A 173 0.69 -15.69 18.97
N ILE A 174 1.33 -16.54 19.77
CA ILE A 174 2.74 -16.88 19.59
C ILE A 174 2.95 -17.59 18.25
N LEU A 175 2.07 -18.56 17.90
CA LEU A 175 2.11 -19.22 16.61
C LEU A 175 1.91 -18.22 15.46
N LEU A 176 0.91 -17.35 15.56
CA LEU A 176 0.65 -16.31 14.55
C LEU A 176 1.83 -15.35 14.41
N ASN A 177 2.46 -14.95 15.52
CA ASN A 177 3.64 -14.11 15.50
C ASN A 177 4.82 -14.78 14.77
N SER A 178 5.05 -16.08 14.98
CA SER A 178 6.09 -16.83 14.26
C SER A 178 5.80 -16.91 12.76
N LEU A 179 4.55 -17.14 12.37
CA LEU A 179 4.11 -17.14 10.96
C LEU A 179 4.29 -15.75 10.30
N LEU A 180 4.03 -14.70 11.06
CA LEU A 180 4.19 -13.30 10.63
C LEU A 180 5.61 -12.75 10.87
N LEU A 181 6.58 -13.61 11.23
CA LEU A 181 7.99 -13.24 11.33
C LEU A 181 8.25 -12.14 12.36
N GLU A 182 7.73 -12.31 13.55
CA GLU A 182 7.91 -11.41 14.69
C GLU A 182 7.25 -10.03 14.54
N ARG A 183 6.38 -9.84 13.56
CA ARG A 183 5.74 -8.54 13.30
C ARG A 183 4.76 -8.11 14.37
N LEU A 184 4.06 -9.08 15.01
CA LEU A 184 3.16 -8.75 16.11
C LEU A 184 3.94 -8.30 17.34
N ARG A 185 5.05 -8.98 17.65
CA ARG A 185 5.96 -8.60 18.72
C ARG A 185 6.51 -7.20 18.51
N LEU A 186 7.05 -6.92 17.32
CA LEU A 186 7.62 -5.60 16.97
C LEU A 186 6.57 -4.49 17.05
N GLY A 187 5.36 -4.74 16.56
CA GLY A 187 4.25 -3.81 16.67
C GLY A 187 3.85 -3.53 18.13
N TYR A 188 3.74 -4.59 18.95
CA TYR A 188 3.41 -4.48 20.37
C TYR A 188 4.51 -3.75 21.14
N GLU A 189 5.78 -4.15 20.99
CA GLU A 189 6.91 -3.47 21.63
C GLU A 189 6.98 -1.99 21.21
N GLY A 190 6.75 -1.68 19.93
CA GLY A 190 6.72 -0.30 19.45
C GLY A 190 5.61 0.53 20.09
N LEU A 191 4.41 -0.03 20.28
CA LEU A 191 3.33 0.63 21.01
C LEU A 191 3.68 0.87 22.49
N GLN A 192 4.36 -0.07 23.14
CA GLN A 192 4.77 0.05 24.53
C GLN A 192 5.90 1.08 24.73
N ILE A 193 6.85 1.13 23.79
CA ILE A 193 8.03 2.00 23.92
C ILE A 193 7.70 3.45 23.51
N TYR A 194 7.01 3.63 22.40
CA TYR A 194 6.79 4.97 21.80
C TYR A 194 5.43 5.54 22.12
N GLY A 195 4.43 4.69 22.39
CA GLY A 195 3.04 5.12 22.57
C GLY A 195 2.44 5.72 21.30
N ILE A 196 1.25 6.30 21.46
CA ILE A 196 0.55 7.05 20.41
C ILE A 196 0.41 8.50 20.89
N GLN A 197 1.10 9.40 20.23
CA GLN A 197 1.01 10.84 20.49
C GLN A 197 -0.15 11.46 19.70
N PRO A 198 -0.64 12.66 20.05
CA PRO A 198 -1.63 13.36 19.23
C PRO A 198 -1.15 13.65 17.79
N PHE A 199 0.13 14.04 17.64
CA PHE A 199 0.79 14.41 16.40
C PHE A 199 2.07 13.61 16.17
N TYR A 200 2.78 13.93 15.10
CA TYR A 200 4.05 13.30 14.72
C TYR A 200 5.06 13.33 15.87
N GLN A 201 5.74 12.20 16.06
CA GLN A 201 6.91 12.07 16.94
C GLN A 201 8.12 11.58 16.12
N LYS A 202 9.27 12.18 16.40
CA LYS A 202 10.50 11.79 15.73
C LYS A 202 11.04 10.51 16.35
N ILE A 203 11.03 9.42 15.60
CA ILE A 203 11.58 8.12 15.98
C ILE A 203 12.71 7.78 15.01
N GLU A 204 13.84 7.34 15.52
CA GLU A 204 14.93 6.80 14.71
C GLU A 204 14.66 5.33 14.43
N TRP A 205 14.16 5.08 13.21
CA TRP A 205 13.81 3.75 12.79
C TRP A 205 15.00 3.01 12.20
N ILE A 206 15.33 1.85 12.76
CA ILE A 206 16.39 0.97 12.31
C ILE A 206 15.76 -0.27 11.70
N GLY A 207 15.82 -0.37 10.38
CA GLY A 207 15.34 -1.52 9.61
C GLY A 207 16.44 -2.56 9.38
N SER A 208 16.10 -3.67 8.71
CA SER A 208 17.04 -4.71 8.29
C SER A 208 17.70 -4.45 6.93
N GLY A 209 17.69 -3.18 6.47
CA GLY A 209 18.35 -2.78 5.26
C GLY A 209 19.87 -2.68 5.40
N PHE A 210 20.57 -2.58 4.27
CA PHE A 210 21.99 -2.31 4.23
C PHE A 210 22.26 -0.85 3.89
N ALA A 211 23.32 -0.30 4.44
CA ALA A 211 23.89 0.98 3.98
C ALA A 211 24.41 0.84 2.54
N LEU A 212 24.66 1.97 1.86
CA LEU A 212 25.15 2.00 0.47
C LEU A 212 26.41 1.16 0.22
N LYS A 213 27.23 0.93 1.26
CA LYS A 213 28.45 0.10 1.20
C LYS A 213 28.22 -1.37 1.56
N GLY A 214 26.99 -1.80 1.80
CA GLY A 214 26.66 -3.18 2.18
C GLY A 214 26.86 -3.52 3.65
N GLU A 215 27.10 -2.54 4.48
CA GLU A 215 27.20 -2.74 5.93
C GLU A 215 25.79 -2.80 6.55
N PRO A 216 25.55 -3.69 7.53
CA PRO A 216 24.29 -3.66 8.28
C PRO A 216 24.10 -2.30 8.95
N LEU A 217 22.86 -1.81 8.99
CA LEU A 217 22.55 -0.58 9.71
C LEU A 217 22.86 -0.77 11.21
N PRO A 218 23.58 0.16 11.85
CA PRO A 218 23.94 0.06 13.26
C PRO A 218 22.69 0.20 14.14
N GLY A 219 22.63 -0.58 15.24
CA GLY A 219 21.60 -0.50 16.26
C GLY A 219 20.62 -1.68 16.26
N LYS A 220 19.76 -1.71 17.27
CA LYS A 220 18.74 -2.76 17.42
C LYS A 220 17.59 -2.50 16.49
N TYR A 221 17.20 -3.50 15.71
CA TYR A 221 16.03 -3.46 14.85
C TYR A 221 14.75 -3.09 15.64
N ASN A 222 14.09 -2.01 15.23
CA ASN A 222 12.87 -1.51 15.87
C ASN A 222 11.75 -1.19 14.85
N TRP A 223 11.90 -1.61 13.59
CA TRP A 223 10.96 -1.28 12.51
C TRP A 223 9.60 -1.96 12.70
N ILE A 224 8.52 -1.20 12.56
CA ILE A 224 7.15 -1.71 12.57
C ILE A 224 6.68 -1.83 11.11
N ASP A 225 6.50 -3.07 10.63
CA ASP A 225 6.06 -3.33 9.26
C ASP A 225 4.54 -3.14 9.05
N ASN A 226 3.74 -3.12 10.11
CA ASN A 226 2.30 -2.89 10.01
C ASN A 226 1.99 -1.42 9.75
N LEU A 227 1.37 -1.12 8.60
CA LEU A 227 0.98 0.21 8.15
C LEU A 227 0.15 0.98 9.19
N TYR A 228 -0.83 0.29 9.80
CA TYR A 228 -1.76 0.92 10.73
C TYR A 228 -1.04 1.32 12.01
N ILE A 229 -0.39 0.36 12.67
CA ILE A 229 0.36 0.61 13.91
C ILE A 229 1.47 1.64 13.67
N ARG A 230 2.24 1.47 12.58
CA ARG A 230 3.31 2.38 12.21
C ARG A 230 2.81 3.81 12.05
N ASN A 231 1.69 4.00 11.37
CA ASN A 231 1.14 5.32 11.10
C ASN A 231 0.69 6.01 12.39
N TYR A 232 0.03 5.30 13.29
CA TYR A 232 -0.40 5.85 14.59
C TYR A 232 0.78 6.18 15.49
N VAL A 233 1.82 5.34 15.50
CA VAL A 233 3.04 5.59 16.27
C VAL A 233 3.84 6.74 15.68
N ASP A 234 3.97 6.82 14.37
CA ASP A 234 4.85 7.80 13.68
C ASP A 234 4.18 9.17 13.53
N ASN A 235 2.96 9.20 12.99
CA ASN A 235 2.24 10.44 12.67
C ASN A 235 1.27 10.89 13.76
N GLY A 236 1.03 10.06 14.75
CA GLY A 236 0.12 10.34 15.86
C GLY A 236 -1.35 10.10 15.51
N PHE A 237 -2.17 10.15 16.58
CA PHE A 237 -3.59 9.79 16.51
C PHE A 237 -4.36 10.64 15.50
N ILE A 238 -4.18 11.97 15.53
CA ILE A 238 -4.98 12.89 14.71
C ILE A 238 -4.66 12.70 13.23
N VAL A 239 -3.37 12.74 12.87
CA VAL A 239 -2.93 12.66 11.47
C VAL A 239 -3.22 11.27 10.89
N ALA A 240 -2.98 10.20 11.65
CA ALA A 240 -3.25 8.84 11.22
C ALA A 240 -4.76 8.61 10.99
N THR A 241 -5.62 9.08 11.90
CA THR A 241 -7.07 8.97 11.76
C THR A 241 -7.57 9.72 10.52
N LEU A 242 -7.09 10.95 10.29
CA LEU A 242 -7.45 11.73 9.10
C LEU A 242 -6.99 11.02 7.80
N PHE A 243 -5.81 10.41 7.82
CA PHE A 243 -5.31 9.65 6.68
C PHE A 243 -6.18 8.41 6.36
N PHE A 244 -6.55 7.61 7.36
CA PHE A 244 -7.44 6.46 7.12
C PHE A 244 -8.87 6.86 6.79
N ALA A 245 -9.38 7.97 7.34
CA ALA A 245 -10.64 8.57 6.92
C ALA A 245 -10.59 9.02 5.44
N PHE A 246 -9.49 9.64 5.00
CA PHE A 246 -9.25 9.98 3.59
C PHE A 246 -9.32 8.75 2.69
N LEU A 247 -8.64 7.65 3.04
CA LEU A 247 -8.67 6.41 2.25
C LEU A 247 -10.07 5.78 2.21
N THR A 248 -10.78 5.80 3.34
CA THR A 248 -12.16 5.31 3.44
C THR A 248 -13.11 6.13 2.58
N PHE A 249 -12.97 7.46 2.59
CA PHE A 249 -13.76 8.34 1.75
C PHE A 249 -13.46 8.18 0.26
N ALA A 250 -12.19 7.93 -0.11
CA ALA A 250 -11.82 7.59 -1.48
C ALA A 250 -12.46 6.28 -1.94
N ALA A 251 -12.49 5.26 -1.08
CA ALA A 251 -13.19 4.00 -1.36
C ALA A 251 -14.70 4.23 -1.53
N TYR A 252 -15.33 5.07 -0.68
CA TYR A 252 -16.74 5.46 -0.85
C TYR A 252 -17.01 6.16 -2.19
N ALA A 253 -16.15 7.10 -2.59
CA ALA A 253 -16.25 7.78 -3.89
C ALA A 253 -16.11 6.79 -5.07
N GLY A 254 -15.18 5.83 -4.96
CA GLY A 254 -15.03 4.74 -5.93
C GLY A 254 -16.26 3.83 -6.01
N TRP A 255 -16.88 3.53 -4.86
CA TRP A 255 -18.13 2.75 -4.79
C TRP A 255 -19.29 3.47 -5.48
N LYS A 256 -19.51 4.75 -5.21
CA LYS A 256 -20.53 5.57 -5.89
C LYS A 256 -20.35 5.57 -7.42
N ARG A 257 -19.08 5.55 -7.89
CA ARG A 257 -18.74 5.52 -9.32
C ARG A 257 -18.75 4.13 -9.93
N ARG A 258 -19.02 3.09 -9.13
CA ARG A 258 -19.00 1.68 -9.54
C ARG A 258 -17.63 1.25 -10.11
N ASP A 259 -16.54 1.87 -9.64
CA ASP A 259 -15.18 1.45 -10.00
C ASP A 259 -14.74 0.28 -9.11
N TYR A 260 -15.28 -0.91 -9.42
CA TYR A 260 -15.04 -2.11 -8.62
C TYR A 260 -13.59 -2.57 -8.67
N LEU A 261 -12.87 -2.23 -9.75
CA LEU A 261 -11.46 -2.58 -9.86
C LEU A 261 -10.62 -1.72 -8.91
N PHE A 262 -10.89 -0.41 -8.82
CA PHE A 262 -10.29 0.46 -7.82
C PHE A 262 -10.60 -0.01 -6.40
N LEU A 263 -11.85 -0.38 -6.11
CA LEU A 263 -12.23 -0.92 -4.80
C LEU A 263 -11.49 -2.20 -4.44
N THR A 264 -11.27 -3.09 -5.41
CA THR A 264 -10.46 -4.30 -5.21
C THR A 264 -9.01 -3.94 -4.87
N ILE A 265 -8.42 -2.96 -5.56
CA ILE A 265 -7.08 -2.47 -5.28
C ILE A 265 -7.01 -1.89 -3.86
N MET A 266 -7.98 -1.06 -3.46
CA MET A 266 -8.04 -0.48 -2.12
C MET A 266 -8.13 -1.55 -1.03
N ALA A 267 -8.96 -2.57 -1.22
CA ALA A 267 -9.08 -3.70 -0.30
C ALA A 267 -7.77 -4.51 -0.20
N LEU A 268 -7.10 -4.79 -1.32
CA LEU A 268 -5.81 -5.47 -1.34
C LEU A 268 -4.70 -4.62 -0.69
N CYS A 269 -4.69 -3.31 -0.92
CA CYS A 269 -3.78 -2.40 -0.22
C CYS A 269 -4.03 -2.37 1.29
N ALA A 270 -5.30 -2.42 1.72
CA ALA A 270 -5.65 -2.50 3.14
C ALA A 270 -5.14 -3.80 3.78
N VAL A 271 -5.31 -4.94 3.11
CA VAL A 271 -4.77 -6.24 3.57
C VAL A 271 -3.25 -6.26 3.56
N HIS A 272 -2.62 -5.76 2.49
CA HIS A 272 -1.16 -5.64 2.42
C HIS A 272 -0.62 -4.79 3.57
N GLY A 273 -1.29 -3.69 3.89
CA GLY A 273 -0.92 -2.78 4.97
C GLY A 273 -0.94 -3.41 6.37
N MET A 274 -1.67 -4.50 6.60
CA MET A 274 -1.62 -5.23 7.87
C MET A 274 -0.26 -5.93 8.12
N ILE A 275 0.51 -6.14 7.04
CA ILE A 275 1.77 -6.90 7.07
C ILE A 275 2.97 -6.06 6.65
N ASP A 276 2.78 -5.02 5.82
CA ASP A 276 3.86 -4.21 5.26
C ASP A 276 3.43 -2.74 5.14
N ASP A 277 4.32 -1.80 5.52
CA ASP A 277 4.03 -0.36 5.56
C ASP A 277 4.23 0.35 4.21
N SER A 278 4.69 -0.35 3.17
CA SER A 278 5.06 0.24 1.88
C SER A 278 3.91 0.89 1.11
N MET A 279 2.65 0.53 1.44
CA MET A 279 1.46 1.08 0.76
C MET A 279 1.18 2.56 1.04
N MET A 280 1.85 3.19 2.03
CA MET A 280 1.83 4.64 2.23
C MET A 280 2.74 5.41 1.27
N ARG A 281 3.61 4.75 0.55
CA ARG A 281 4.61 5.38 -0.29
C ARG A 281 4.10 5.51 -1.72
N LEU A 282 4.10 6.73 -2.25
CA LEU A 282 3.65 7.02 -3.62
C LEU A 282 4.43 6.26 -4.69
N ASP A 283 5.72 6.02 -4.45
CA ASP A 283 6.59 5.26 -5.34
C ASP A 283 6.19 3.79 -5.46
N ARG A 284 5.47 3.24 -4.47
CA ARG A 284 4.99 1.85 -4.42
C ARG A 284 3.48 1.70 -4.45
N ASN A 285 2.76 2.80 -4.34
CA ASN A 285 1.31 2.85 -4.42
C ASN A 285 0.83 4.11 -5.14
N THR A 286 0.80 4.07 -6.46
CA THR A 286 0.33 5.18 -7.30
C THR A 286 -1.15 5.47 -7.11
N PHE A 287 -1.94 4.50 -6.61
CA PHE A 287 -3.38 4.66 -6.39
C PHE A 287 -3.72 5.66 -5.28
N LEU A 288 -2.77 6.05 -4.44
CA LEU A 288 -2.95 7.19 -3.53
C LEU A 288 -3.26 8.49 -4.30
N LEU A 289 -2.68 8.68 -5.49
CA LEU A 289 -2.99 9.83 -6.34
C LEU A 289 -4.41 9.73 -6.93
N LEU A 290 -4.86 8.50 -7.26
CA LEU A 290 -6.24 8.27 -7.70
C LEU A 290 -7.24 8.57 -6.57
N CYS A 291 -6.91 8.25 -5.31
CA CYS A 291 -7.74 8.61 -4.17
C CYS A 291 -8.05 10.11 -4.13
N GLY A 292 -7.04 10.97 -4.32
CA GLY A 292 -7.23 12.42 -4.40
C GLY A 292 -8.13 12.85 -5.53
N SER A 293 -7.99 12.24 -6.70
CA SER A 293 -8.84 12.51 -7.88
C SER A 293 -10.29 12.07 -7.66
N MET A 294 -10.51 10.89 -7.08
CA MET A 294 -11.85 10.36 -6.76
C MET A 294 -12.60 11.28 -5.80
N ILE A 295 -11.95 11.71 -4.72
CA ILE A 295 -12.53 12.64 -3.74
C ILE A 295 -12.82 13.99 -4.36
N TYR A 296 -11.87 14.55 -5.11
CA TYR A 296 -12.07 15.84 -5.77
C TYR A 296 -13.29 15.85 -6.68
N GLN A 297 -13.44 14.83 -7.51
CA GLN A 297 -14.56 14.70 -8.43
C GLN A 297 -15.90 14.48 -7.69
N GLU A 298 -15.91 13.72 -6.59
CA GLU A 298 -17.12 13.48 -5.79
C GLU A 298 -17.64 14.77 -5.18
N LEU A 299 -16.75 15.57 -4.57
CA LEU A 299 -17.11 16.86 -3.97
C LEU A 299 -17.66 17.87 -4.98
N HIS A 300 -17.13 17.86 -6.20
CA HIS A 300 -17.58 18.80 -7.25
C HIS A 300 -18.91 18.38 -7.89
N GLN A 301 -19.19 17.08 -8.02
CA GLN A 301 -20.49 16.59 -8.48
C GLN A 301 -21.59 16.94 -7.47
N THR A 302 -21.34 16.69 -6.21
CA THR A 302 -22.31 16.99 -5.14
C THR A 302 -22.64 18.50 -5.08
N ASN A 303 -21.66 19.37 -5.28
CA ASN A 303 -21.90 20.83 -5.32
C ASN A 303 -22.78 21.22 -6.50
N ASN A 304 -22.53 20.68 -7.70
CA ASN A 304 -23.34 20.99 -8.88
C ASN A 304 -24.82 20.53 -8.69
N ASP A 305 -25.03 19.37 -8.11
CA ASP A 305 -26.38 18.83 -7.82
C ASP A 305 -27.14 19.70 -6.80
N VAL A 306 -26.45 20.29 -5.81
CA VAL A 306 -27.02 21.21 -4.82
C VAL A 306 -27.38 22.55 -5.47
N TYR A 307 -26.50 23.09 -6.33
CA TYR A 307 -26.77 24.35 -7.05
C TYR A 307 -27.99 24.22 -7.99
N LEU A 308 -28.13 23.12 -8.71
CA LEU A 308 -29.28 22.89 -9.60
C LEU A 308 -30.60 22.77 -8.84
N LYS A 309 -30.63 22.06 -7.71
CA LYS A 309 -31.82 21.96 -6.85
C LYS A 309 -32.19 23.25 -6.16
N GLY A 310 -31.24 24.16 -5.89
CA GLY A 310 -31.52 25.48 -5.32
C GLY A 310 -32.04 26.51 -6.33
N GLN A 311 -32.00 26.21 -7.63
CA GLN A 311 -32.59 27.07 -8.68
C GLN A 311 -34.03 26.65 -9.08
N GLU A 312 -34.51 25.52 -8.59
CA GLU A 312 -35.88 25.00 -8.83
C GLU A 312 -36.86 25.37 -7.69
N VAL A 313 -36.42 26.13 -6.69
CA VAL A 313 -37.25 26.69 -5.58
C VAL A 313 -37.32 28.21 -5.74
#